data_e2f1d47417d6884841773f6bbd359fa9
#
_entry.id   e2f1d47417d6884841773f6bbd359fa9
#
_cell.length_a   1.000
_cell.length_b   1.000
_cell.length_c   1.000
_cell.angle_alpha   90.00
_cell.angle_beta   90.00
_cell.angle_gamma   90.00
#
_symmetry.space_group_name_H-M   'P 1'
#
loop_
_entity.id
_entity.type
_entity.pdbx_description
1 polymer ?
#
loop_
_entity_poly.entity_id
_entity_poly.type
_entity_poly.pdbx_seq_one_letter_code
_entity_poly.pdbx_strand_id
1 'polypeptide(L)'
;MQSEKRKFLYKVVYDGLKKDILEGKYKSGDLLPSENQIADEYTVDRTTVRKALQLLVEEKLVEKRPGKGSVVTGQGYEMECKPSGKGMAIGFLLPRGNSITKAFYALLFYEAEKECQKHGCTLVYSTLDDEDNLDEIVSSHKLSGAIFVSNVAERHLDRAIQISLPSVLANGMNEKMPSIVSDNFNGAYQVTRYLLEMGHRRIAVITGITSYYANQERYRGFSYAMMEAGVPIREEYIISTPSWEMESGVEATRILLESCRQRPTAIFG
;
A
#
# COMPACT_ATOMS: atom_id res chain seq x y z
N MET A 1 -21.57 -17.23 -5.78
CA MET A 1 -20.99 -17.37 -4.42
C MET A 1 -19.75 -18.29 -4.34
N GLN A 2 -19.67 -19.46 -5.00
CA GLN A 2 -18.45 -20.30 -4.97
C GLN A 2 -17.31 -19.79 -5.87
N SER A 3 -17.57 -19.04 -6.92
CA SER A 3 -16.54 -18.55 -7.86
C SER A 3 -15.77 -17.34 -7.33
N GLU A 4 -16.35 -16.52 -6.47
CA GLU A 4 -15.69 -15.36 -5.88
C GLU A 4 -14.78 -15.72 -4.71
N LYS A 5 -15.15 -16.70 -3.88
CA LYS A 5 -14.23 -17.24 -2.85
C LYS A 5 -12.93 -17.79 -3.47
N ARG A 6 -12.99 -18.38 -4.66
CA ARG A 6 -11.81 -18.89 -5.38
C ARG A 6 -10.88 -17.76 -5.89
N LYS A 7 -11.41 -16.57 -6.17
CA LYS A 7 -10.61 -15.41 -6.64
C LYS A 7 -9.64 -14.85 -5.60
N PHE A 8 -9.86 -15.10 -4.30
CA PHE A 8 -9.00 -14.61 -3.22
C PHE A 8 -7.95 -15.63 -2.76
N LEU A 9 -8.25 -16.94 -2.83
CA LEU A 9 -7.37 -17.97 -2.26
C LEU A 9 -6.03 -18.08 -3.00
N TYR A 10 -6.00 -17.95 -4.33
CA TYR A 10 -4.72 -17.98 -5.04
C TYR A 10 -3.82 -16.76 -4.69
N LYS A 11 -4.44 -15.64 -4.33
CA LYS A 11 -3.69 -14.44 -3.94
C LYS A 11 -3.04 -14.65 -2.55
N VAL A 12 -3.74 -15.29 -1.63
CA VAL A 12 -3.17 -15.66 -0.32
C VAL A 12 -1.97 -16.58 -0.47
N VAL A 13 -2.07 -17.61 -1.34
CA VAL A 13 -0.95 -18.51 -1.63
C VAL A 13 0.21 -17.77 -2.31
N TYR A 14 -0.10 -16.91 -3.28
CA TYR A 14 0.88 -16.10 -3.98
C TYR A 14 1.61 -15.16 -3.04
N ASP A 15 0.88 -14.40 -2.21
CA ASP A 15 1.46 -13.43 -1.27
C ASP A 15 2.33 -14.14 -0.21
N GLY A 16 1.89 -15.31 0.28
CA GLY A 16 2.64 -16.11 1.24
C GLY A 16 3.96 -16.66 0.65
N LEU A 17 3.90 -17.27 -0.53
CA LEU A 17 5.10 -17.78 -1.20
C LEU A 17 6.06 -16.64 -1.62
N LYS A 18 5.51 -15.52 -2.11
CA LYS A 18 6.29 -14.34 -2.44
C LYS A 18 7.01 -13.81 -1.21
N LYS A 19 6.33 -13.69 -0.08
CA LYS A 19 6.92 -13.29 1.19
C LYS A 19 8.06 -14.23 1.60
N ASP A 20 7.83 -15.54 1.57
CA ASP A 20 8.83 -16.56 1.94
C ASP A 20 10.09 -16.46 1.05
N ILE A 21 9.92 -16.19 -0.25
CA ILE A 21 11.03 -15.97 -1.18
C ILE A 21 11.78 -14.68 -0.81
N LEU A 22 11.04 -13.59 -0.56
CA LEU A 22 11.60 -12.26 -0.26
C LEU A 22 12.36 -12.21 1.07
N GLU A 23 11.85 -12.92 2.08
CA GLU A 23 12.49 -13.04 3.40
C GLU A 23 13.67 -14.04 3.40
N GLY A 24 13.96 -14.64 2.24
CA GLY A 24 15.13 -15.53 2.07
C GLY A 24 14.93 -16.94 2.64
N LYS A 25 13.70 -17.35 2.95
CA LYS A 25 13.36 -18.73 3.33
C LYS A 25 13.66 -19.70 2.17
N TYR A 26 13.46 -19.23 0.94
CA TYR A 26 13.89 -19.91 -0.28
C TYR A 26 14.89 -19.02 -1.04
N LYS A 27 16.09 -19.54 -1.26
CA LYS A 27 17.17 -18.85 -1.98
C LYS A 27 17.11 -19.12 -3.47
N SER A 28 17.81 -18.31 -4.25
CA SER A 28 18.01 -18.57 -5.68
C SER A 28 18.57 -19.95 -5.91
N GLY A 29 17.91 -20.71 -6.78
CA GLY A 29 18.23 -22.10 -7.08
C GLY A 29 17.49 -23.14 -6.23
N ASP A 30 16.84 -22.73 -5.15
CA ASP A 30 16.07 -23.63 -4.31
C ASP A 30 14.76 -24.07 -5.00
N LEU A 31 14.35 -25.28 -4.69
CA LEU A 31 13.07 -25.81 -5.10
C LEU A 31 11.98 -25.38 -4.12
N LEU A 32 10.90 -24.81 -4.64
CA LEU A 32 9.67 -24.64 -3.85
C LEU A 32 9.05 -26.01 -3.55
N PRO A 33 8.27 -26.13 -2.46
CA PRO A 33 7.47 -27.31 -2.20
C PRO A 33 6.61 -27.67 -3.41
N SER A 34 6.28 -28.95 -3.55
CA SER A 34 5.42 -29.43 -4.63
C SER A 34 4.04 -28.82 -4.58
N GLU A 35 3.34 -28.76 -5.73
CA GLU A 35 1.96 -28.26 -5.79
C GLU A 35 1.04 -28.91 -4.76
N ASN A 36 1.26 -30.19 -4.43
CA ASN A 36 0.49 -30.91 -3.42
C ASN A 36 0.81 -30.42 -2.01
N GLN A 37 2.09 -30.28 -1.67
CA GLN A 37 2.51 -29.78 -0.36
C GLN A 37 2.02 -28.35 -0.10
N ILE A 38 2.09 -27.48 -1.11
CA ILE A 38 1.55 -26.13 -1.01
C ILE A 38 0.01 -26.16 -0.86
N ALA A 39 -0.67 -27.04 -1.61
CA ALA A 39 -2.11 -27.21 -1.51
C ALA A 39 -2.54 -27.65 -0.10
N ASP A 40 -1.81 -28.57 0.50
CA ASP A 40 -2.05 -29.08 1.86
C ASP A 40 -1.75 -27.97 2.91
N GLU A 41 -0.63 -27.27 2.78
CA GLU A 41 -0.21 -26.20 3.70
C GLU A 41 -1.23 -25.06 3.76
N TYR A 42 -1.72 -24.61 2.60
CA TYR A 42 -2.68 -23.51 2.49
C TYR A 42 -4.15 -23.96 2.50
N THR A 43 -4.40 -25.25 2.60
CA THR A 43 -5.77 -25.84 2.56
C THR A 43 -6.56 -25.39 1.33
N VAL A 44 -5.94 -25.46 0.15
CA VAL A 44 -6.51 -25.06 -1.15
C VAL A 44 -6.38 -26.17 -2.19
N ASP A 45 -7.12 -26.05 -3.29
CA ASP A 45 -6.99 -26.98 -4.40
C ASP A 45 -5.73 -26.69 -5.27
N ARG A 46 -5.26 -27.70 -6.00
CA ARG A 46 -4.05 -27.59 -6.86
C ARG A 46 -4.20 -26.55 -7.97
N THR A 47 -5.40 -26.27 -8.43
CA THR A 47 -5.65 -25.28 -9.49
C THR A 47 -5.41 -23.87 -8.94
N THR A 48 -5.74 -23.63 -7.67
CA THR A 48 -5.44 -22.40 -6.93
C THR A 48 -3.92 -22.21 -6.77
N VAL A 49 -3.20 -23.28 -6.39
CA VAL A 49 -1.72 -23.22 -6.28
C VAL A 49 -1.07 -22.95 -7.62
N ARG A 50 -1.53 -23.63 -8.70
CA ARG A 50 -1.00 -23.39 -10.05
C ARG A 50 -1.14 -21.95 -10.50
N LYS A 51 -2.27 -21.34 -10.18
CA LYS A 51 -2.51 -19.93 -10.50
C LYS A 51 -1.57 -18.99 -9.73
N ALA A 52 -1.34 -19.27 -8.44
CA ALA A 52 -0.38 -18.54 -7.63
C ALA A 52 1.06 -18.69 -8.16
N LEU A 53 1.49 -19.91 -8.46
CA LEU A 53 2.80 -20.19 -9.06
C LEU A 53 2.97 -19.56 -10.44
N GLN A 54 1.89 -19.47 -11.23
CA GLN A 54 1.90 -18.81 -12.53
C GLN A 54 2.25 -17.32 -12.39
N LEU A 55 1.66 -16.64 -11.42
CA LEU A 55 1.97 -15.23 -11.14
C LEU A 55 3.42 -15.04 -10.71
N LEU A 56 3.95 -15.95 -9.88
CA LEU A 56 5.38 -15.91 -9.50
C LEU A 56 6.31 -16.14 -10.69
N VAL A 57 5.88 -16.93 -11.68
CA VAL A 57 6.64 -17.14 -12.95
C VAL A 57 6.55 -15.88 -13.82
N GLU A 58 5.39 -15.24 -13.93
CA GLU A 58 5.20 -13.99 -14.67
C GLU A 58 6.07 -12.85 -14.10
N GLU A 59 6.24 -12.82 -12.78
CA GLU A 59 7.13 -11.91 -12.07
C GLU A 59 8.61 -12.34 -12.09
N LYS A 60 8.93 -13.45 -12.76
CA LYS A 60 10.29 -14.02 -12.82
C LYS A 60 10.91 -14.37 -11.45
N LEU A 61 10.10 -14.52 -10.42
CA LEU A 61 10.52 -14.99 -9.10
C LEU A 61 10.76 -16.49 -9.07
N VAL A 62 10.08 -17.22 -9.95
CA VAL A 62 10.11 -18.67 -10.05
C VAL A 62 10.18 -19.08 -11.52
N GLU A 63 10.90 -20.15 -11.79
CA GLU A 63 10.97 -20.80 -13.11
C GLU A 63 10.44 -22.25 -12.99
N LYS A 64 9.57 -22.66 -13.92
CA LYS A 64 9.16 -24.07 -14.04
C LYS A 64 10.20 -24.87 -14.81
N ARG A 65 10.85 -25.84 -14.16
CA ARG A 65 11.78 -26.77 -14.81
C ARG A 65 11.12 -28.13 -14.99
N PRO A 66 10.95 -28.60 -16.24
CA PRO A 66 10.34 -29.90 -16.50
C PRO A 66 11.04 -31.02 -15.71
N GLY A 67 10.26 -31.84 -14.99
CA GLY A 67 10.75 -32.94 -14.17
C GLY A 67 11.42 -32.55 -12.84
N LYS A 68 11.67 -31.27 -12.58
CA LYS A 68 12.29 -30.80 -11.32
C LYS A 68 11.31 -30.02 -10.42
N GLY A 69 10.32 -29.34 -11.00
CA GLY A 69 9.36 -28.54 -10.24
C GLY A 69 9.54 -27.03 -10.43
N SER A 70 9.14 -26.25 -9.45
CA SER A 70 9.25 -24.78 -9.43
C SER A 70 10.52 -24.37 -8.69
N VAL A 71 11.44 -23.73 -9.39
CA VAL A 71 12.73 -23.29 -8.86
C VAL A 71 12.70 -21.78 -8.67
N VAL A 72 13.14 -21.31 -7.52
CA VAL A 72 13.30 -19.87 -7.25
C VAL A 72 14.40 -19.33 -8.14
N THR A 73 14.07 -18.34 -8.96
CA THR A 73 15.04 -17.66 -9.82
C THR A 73 15.61 -16.47 -9.06
N GLY A 74 16.91 -16.28 -9.04
CA GLY A 74 17.51 -15.06 -8.49
C GLY A 74 17.13 -13.76 -9.24
N GLN A 75 16.39 -13.87 -10.36
CA GLN A 75 16.12 -12.75 -11.26
C GLN A 75 14.99 -11.82 -10.80
N GLY A 76 14.18 -12.21 -9.83
CA GLY A 76 13.13 -11.34 -9.27
C GLY A 76 13.68 -10.27 -8.32
N TYR A 77 14.94 -10.39 -7.90
CA TYR A 77 15.60 -9.49 -6.95
C TYR A 77 17.05 -9.14 -7.28
N GLU A 78 17.58 -9.65 -8.34
CA GLU A 78 18.69 -9.01 -9.03
C GLU A 78 18.11 -8.03 -10.09
N MET A 79 17.29 -7.04 -9.69
CA MET A 79 17.77 -5.72 -9.99
C MET A 79 19.16 -5.72 -9.38
N GLU A 80 20.18 -5.90 -10.25
CA GLU A 80 21.54 -5.54 -9.91
C GLU A 80 21.52 -4.07 -9.46
N CYS A 81 21.14 -3.84 -8.21
CA CYS A 81 21.71 -2.77 -7.43
C CYS A 81 23.18 -3.16 -7.32
N LYS A 82 23.94 -2.98 -8.42
CA LYS A 82 25.36 -2.74 -8.27
C LYS A 82 25.46 -1.71 -7.16
N PRO A 83 26.20 -1.96 -6.08
CA PRO A 83 26.40 -0.97 -5.04
C PRO A 83 27.32 0.13 -5.59
N SER A 84 26.83 0.92 -6.50
CA SER A 84 27.50 2.11 -7.06
C SER A 84 26.55 3.32 -7.04
N GLY A 85 25.72 3.42 -5.99
CA GLY A 85 24.95 4.62 -5.71
C GLY A 85 25.80 5.79 -5.20
N LYS A 86 27.13 5.66 -5.19
CA LYS A 86 28.02 6.77 -4.80
C LYS A 86 27.75 8.00 -5.66
N GLY A 87 27.11 8.99 -5.05
CA GLY A 87 26.78 10.25 -5.69
C GLY A 87 25.38 10.35 -6.30
N MET A 88 24.54 9.33 -6.18
CA MET A 88 23.14 9.42 -6.61
C MET A 88 22.29 10.18 -5.59
N ALA A 89 21.48 11.11 -6.06
CA ALA A 89 20.50 11.82 -5.26
C ALA A 89 19.10 11.29 -5.56
N ILE A 90 18.37 10.88 -4.52
CA ILE A 90 16.98 10.43 -4.59
C ILE A 90 16.09 11.50 -3.99
N GLY A 91 15.12 11.99 -4.77
CA GLY A 91 14.16 12.97 -4.28
C GLY A 91 13.11 12.31 -3.38
N PHE A 92 12.86 12.89 -2.22
CA PHE A 92 11.68 12.62 -1.40
C PHE A 92 10.74 13.80 -1.56
N LEU A 93 9.73 13.63 -2.44
CA LEU A 93 8.88 14.70 -2.93
C LEU A 93 7.51 14.63 -2.26
N LEU A 94 7.23 15.59 -1.40
CA LEU A 94 6.02 15.65 -0.58
C LEU A 94 5.16 16.85 -1.01
N PRO A 95 3.82 16.70 -1.22
CA PRO A 95 2.95 17.84 -1.48
C PRO A 95 3.07 18.91 -0.40
N ARG A 96 3.13 20.17 -0.80
CA ARG A 96 3.38 21.31 0.11
C ARG A 96 2.37 21.43 1.26
N GLY A 97 1.14 21.00 1.06
CA GLY A 97 0.12 20.92 2.12
C GLY A 97 0.42 19.89 3.22
N ASN A 98 1.41 19.02 3.02
CA ASN A 98 1.88 18.05 4.00
C ASN A 98 3.21 18.50 4.62
N SER A 99 3.45 18.12 5.88
CA SER A 99 4.69 18.48 6.56
C SER A 99 5.50 17.24 6.94
N ILE A 100 6.80 17.30 6.67
CA ILE A 100 7.76 16.29 7.12
C ILE A 100 7.81 16.16 8.66
N THR A 101 7.31 17.15 9.39
CA THR A 101 7.24 17.11 10.86
C THR A 101 6.11 16.22 11.39
N LYS A 102 5.14 15.85 10.55
CA LYS A 102 4.08 14.90 10.95
C LYS A 102 4.69 13.50 11.10
N ALA A 103 4.35 12.83 12.19
CA ALA A 103 4.96 11.55 12.59
C ALA A 103 5.00 10.50 11.46
N PHE A 104 3.95 10.40 10.65
CA PHE A 104 3.89 9.48 9.52
C PHE A 104 4.98 9.77 8.47
N TYR A 105 5.08 11.02 8.03
CA TYR A 105 6.06 11.41 7.00
C TYR A 105 7.49 11.43 7.54
N ALA A 106 7.66 11.80 8.81
CA ALA A 106 8.96 11.76 9.47
C ALA A 106 9.52 10.33 9.52
N LEU A 107 8.68 9.36 9.88
CA LEU A 107 9.09 7.95 9.94
C LEU A 107 9.40 7.42 8.54
N LEU A 108 8.57 7.73 7.56
CA LEU A 108 8.78 7.30 6.18
C LEU A 108 10.09 7.89 5.61
N PHE A 109 10.34 9.17 5.85
CA PHE A 109 11.58 9.82 5.46
C PHE A 109 12.80 9.20 6.13
N TYR A 110 12.74 8.99 7.45
CA TYR A 110 13.84 8.42 8.22
C TYR A 110 14.23 7.02 7.71
N GLU A 111 13.27 6.14 7.48
CA GLU A 111 13.56 4.79 6.97
C GLU A 111 14.06 4.82 5.51
N ALA A 112 13.54 5.72 4.68
CA ALA A 112 14.04 5.92 3.33
C ALA A 112 15.48 6.47 3.33
N GLU A 113 15.80 7.43 4.20
CA GLU A 113 17.15 7.97 4.36
C GLU A 113 18.14 6.90 4.78
N LYS A 114 17.78 6.11 5.80
CA LYS A 114 18.60 5.00 6.30
C LYS A 114 18.89 3.97 5.19
N GLU A 115 17.91 3.68 4.34
CA GLU A 115 18.11 2.75 3.23
C GLU A 115 18.98 3.38 2.13
N CYS A 116 18.78 4.66 1.80
CA CYS A 116 19.64 5.39 0.88
C CYS A 116 21.11 5.38 1.34
N GLN A 117 21.35 5.60 2.64
CA GLN A 117 22.70 5.58 3.22
C GLN A 117 23.40 4.23 3.04
N LYS A 118 22.70 3.11 3.24
CA LYS A 118 23.25 1.76 3.03
C LYS A 118 23.74 1.56 1.58
N HIS A 119 23.04 2.19 0.63
CA HIS A 119 23.36 2.10 -0.79
C HIS A 119 24.27 3.23 -1.30
N GLY A 120 24.75 4.11 -0.41
CA GLY A 120 25.62 5.23 -0.78
C GLY A 120 24.91 6.33 -1.57
N CYS A 121 23.57 6.40 -1.48
CA CYS A 121 22.75 7.44 -2.06
C CYS A 121 22.49 8.56 -1.03
N THR A 122 22.16 9.75 -1.53
CA THR A 122 21.70 10.86 -0.71
C THR A 122 20.19 11.02 -0.91
N LEU A 123 19.41 11.08 0.19
CA LEU A 123 17.99 11.43 0.12
C LEU A 123 17.86 12.97 0.19
N VAL A 124 17.15 13.55 -0.77
CA VAL A 124 16.91 14.99 -0.88
C VAL A 124 15.43 15.25 -0.63
N TYR A 125 15.11 15.91 0.47
CA TYR A 125 13.73 16.34 0.72
C TYR A 125 13.41 17.61 -0.08
N SER A 126 12.26 17.60 -0.76
CA SER A 126 11.67 18.78 -1.37
C SER A 126 10.15 18.73 -1.29
N THR A 127 9.52 19.88 -1.20
CA THR A 127 8.07 19.98 -1.40
C THR A 127 7.77 20.11 -2.88
N LEU A 128 6.59 19.63 -3.29
CA LEU A 128 6.10 19.67 -4.65
C LEU A 128 4.66 20.17 -4.65
N ASP A 129 4.47 21.34 -5.24
CA ASP A 129 3.13 21.93 -5.41
C ASP A 129 2.58 21.66 -6.80
N ASP A 130 1.26 21.78 -6.97
CA ASP A 130 0.63 21.52 -8.28
C ASP A 130 1.19 22.40 -9.39
N GLU A 131 1.64 23.63 -9.09
CA GLU A 131 2.19 24.57 -10.08
C GLU A 131 3.70 24.42 -10.30
N ASP A 132 4.40 23.64 -9.47
CA ASP A 132 5.86 23.51 -9.57
C ASP A 132 6.30 22.78 -10.85
N ASN A 133 7.49 23.09 -11.32
CA ASN A 133 8.10 22.43 -12.46
C ASN A 133 9.02 21.29 -11.99
N LEU A 134 8.60 20.05 -12.23
CA LEU A 134 9.37 18.86 -11.84
C LEU A 134 10.76 18.83 -12.48
N ASP A 135 10.92 19.28 -13.73
CA ASP A 135 12.22 19.28 -14.42
C ASP A 135 13.23 20.20 -13.72
N GLU A 136 12.75 21.32 -13.19
CA GLU A 136 13.61 22.25 -12.43
C GLU A 136 14.03 21.63 -11.09
N ILE A 137 13.14 20.95 -10.39
CA ILE A 137 13.46 20.24 -9.15
C ILE A 137 14.47 19.12 -9.42
N VAL A 138 14.24 18.31 -10.46
CA VAL A 138 15.12 17.22 -10.86
C VAL A 138 16.51 17.73 -11.23
N SER A 139 16.59 18.81 -12.03
CA SER A 139 17.86 19.37 -12.50
C SER A 139 18.63 20.09 -11.39
N SER A 140 17.96 20.92 -10.57
CA SER A 140 18.60 21.67 -9.49
C SER A 140 19.21 20.77 -8.42
N HIS A 141 18.53 19.67 -8.08
CA HIS A 141 19.01 18.71 -7.10
C HIS A 141 19.76 17.52 -7.72
N LYS A 142 19.90 17.49 -9.07
CA LYS A 142 20.54 16.39 -9.82
C LYS A 142 19.97 15.03 -9.43
N LEU A 143 18.65 14.93 -9.35
CA LEU A 143 17.98 13.72 -8.92
C LEU A 143 18.18 12.58 -9.93
N SER A 144 18.57 11.43 -9.44
CA SER A 144 18.71 10.18 -10.20
C SER A 144 17.46 9.29 -10.08
N GLY A 145 16.55 9.63 -9.18
CA GLY A 145 15.28 8.96 -8.95
C GLY A 145 14.43 9.73 -7.95
N ALA A 146 13.16 9.35 -7.78
CA ALA A 146 12.26 10.03 -6.88
C ALA A 146 11.32 9.07 -6.12
N ILE A 147 11.07 9.40 -4.87
CA ILE A 147 9.98 8.86 -4.06
C ILE A 147 8.93 9.97 -3.98
N PHE A 148 7.85 9.82 -4.72
CA PHE A 148 6.68 10.67 -4.57
C PHE A 148 5.85 10.16 -3.38
N VAL A 149 5.31 11.06 -2.57
CA VAL A 149 4.66 10.68 -1.32
C VAL A 149 3.24 11.20 -1.25
N SER A 150 2.30 10.30 -0.99
CA SER A 150 0.89 10.61 -0.81
C SER A 150 0.22 11.18 -2.06
N ASN A 151 -0.60 12.21 -1.92
CA ASN A 151 -1.48 12.73 -2.97
C ASN A 151 -0.76 13.75 -3.86
N VAL A 152 0.27 13.29 -4.57
CA VAL A 152 0.98 14.11 -5.58
C VAL A 152 0.11 14.25 -6.82
N ALA A 153 0.09 15.44 -7.42
CA ALA A 153 -0.66 15.70 -8.64
C ALA A 153 -0.21 14.78 -9.79
N GLU A 154 -1.17 14.22 -10.50
CA GLU A 154 -0.94 13.20 -11.55
C GLU A 154 0.01 13.73 -12.64
N ARG A 155 -0.05 15.02 -12.98
CA ARG A 155 0.86 15.65 -13.94
C ARG A 155 2.35 15.47 -13.60
N HIS A 156 2.71 15.44 -12.31
CA HIS A 156 4.10 15.23 -11.90
C HIS A 156 4.51 13.76 -12.02
N LEU A 157 3.59 12.85 -11.76
CA LEU A 157 3.82 11.42 -11.96
C LEU A 157 3.98 11.11 -13.45
N ASP A 158 3.09 11.65 -14.28
CA ASP A 158 3.19 11.52 -15.74
C ASP A 158 4.47 12.17 -16.28
N ARG A 159 4.88 13.32 -15.75
CA ARG A 159 6.13 13.96 -16.15
C ARG A 159 7.34 13.14 -15.78
N ALA A 160 7.40 12.56 -14.59
CA ALA A 160 8.48 11.66 -14.18
C ALA A 160 8.62 10.47 -15.13
N ILE A 161 7.50 9.89 -15.55
CA ILE A 161 7.48 8.80 -16.54
C ILE A 161 8.01 9.28 -17.90
N GLN A 162 7.55 10.43 -18.39
CA GLN A 162 7.97 11.00 -19.67
C GLN A 162 9.49 11.25 -19.74
N ILE A 163 10.08 11.75 -18.67
CA ILE A 163 11.52 11.99 -18.59
C ILE A 163 12.32 10.74 -18.18
N SER A 164 11.65 9.59 -18.05
CA SER A 164 12.25 8.32 -17.62
C SER A 164 12.97 8.43 -16.27
N LEU A 165 12.47 9.26 -15.35
CA LEU A 165 13.00 9.33 -13.98
C LEU A 165 12.56 8.10 -13.20
N PRO A 166 13.48 7.23 -12.74
CA PRO A 166 13.14 6.09 -11.90
C PRO A 166 12.39 6.55 -10.66
N SER A 167 11.13 6.11 -10.50
CA SER A 167 10.26 6.67 -9.48
C SER A 167 9.34 5.63 -8.87
N VAL A 168 8.95 5.88 -7.62
CA VAL A 168 7.94 5.12 -6.87
C VAL A 168 7.00 6.07 -6.16
N LEU A 169 5.73 5.69 -6.05
CA LEU A 169 4.73 6.42 -5.28
C LEU A 169 4.48 5.71 -3.94
N ALA A 170 4.78 6.37 -2.83
CA ALA A 170 4.53 5.87 -1.49
C ALA A 170 3.24 6.49 -0.91
N ASN A 171 2.40 5.68 -0.29
CA ASN A 171 1.11 6.07 0.29
C ASN A 171 0.14 6.73 -0.71
N GLY A 172 0.21 6.30 -1.95
CA GLY A 172 -0.70 6.67 -3.04
C GLY A 172 -0.74 5.55 -4.06
N MET A 173 -1.71 5.58 -4.97
CA MET A 173 -1.85 4.57 -6.02
C MET A 173 -1.85 5.24 -7.40
N ASN A 174 -1.07 4.69 -8.31
CA ASN A 174 -1.06 5.08 -9.71
C ASN A 174 -0.86 3.83 -10.59
N GLU A 175 -1.61 3.71 -11.67
CA GLU A 175 -1.56 2.53 -12.54
C GLU A 175 -0.29 2.45 -13.38
N LYS A 176 0.36 3.59 -13.64
CA LYS A 176 1.55 3.70 -14.52
C LYS A 176 2.87 3.69 -13.77
N MET A 177 2.84 3.78 -12.43
CA MET A 177 4.04 3.90 -11.58
C MET A 177 3.99 2.85 -10.45
N PRO A 178 5.11 2.21 -10.11
CA PRO A 178 5.19 1.37 -8.93
C PRO A 178 4.70 2.11 -7.69
N SER A 179 3.77 1.51 -6.95
CA SER A 179 3.14 2.14 -5.79
C SER A 179 3.26 1.25 -4.56
N ILE A 180 3.56 1.86 -3.41
CA ILE A 180 3.65 1.20 -2.11
C ILE A 180 2.58 1.79 -1.20
N VAL A 181 1.65 0.98 -0.76
CA VAL A 181 0.52 1.39 0.09
C VAL A 181 0.33 0.44 1.26
N SER A 182 -0.19 0.95 2.37
CA SER A 182 -0.72 0.10 3.42
C SER A 182 -1.98 -0.60 2.93
N ASP A 183 -2.28 -1.78 3.45
CA ASP A 183 -3.53 -2.49 3.15
C ASP A 183 -4.70 -1.83 3.91
N ASN A 184 -5.05 -0.64 3.46
CA ASN A 184 -6.06 0.21 4.08
C ASN A 184 -7.46 -0.42 4.05
N PHE A 185 -7.78 -1.14 2.97
CA PHE A 185 -9.06 -1.82 2.85
C PHE A 185 -9.21 -2.92 3.92
N ASN A 186 -8.26 -3.85 3.97
CA ASN A 186 -8.35 -4.96 4.92
C ASN A 186 -8.22 -4.49 6.37
N GLY A 187 -7.37 -3.50 6.65
CA GLY A 187 -7.27 -2.90 7.98
C GLY A 187 -8.61 -2.37 8.48
N ALA A 188 -9.27 -1.54 7.68
CA ALA A 188 -10.58 -0.99 8.00
C ALA A 188 -11.67 -2.06 8.08
N TYR A 189 -11.65 -3.03 7.16
CA TYR A 189 -12.58 -4.16 7.16
C TYR A 189 -12.47 -4.99 8.44
N GLN A 190 -11.26 -5.35 8.86
CA GLN A 190 -11.04 -6.16 10.07
C GLN A 190 -11.45 -5.43 11.34
N VAL A 191 -11.10 -4.15 11.48
CA VAL A 191 -11.50 -3.33 12.65
C VAL A 191 -13.02 -3.19 12.71
N THR A 192 -13.66 -2.94 11.56
CA THR A 192 -15.13 -2.80 11.52
C THR A 192 -15.81 -4.13 11.86
N ARG A 193 -15.32 -5.24 11.34
CA ARG A 193 -15.80 -6.58 11.71
C ARG A 193 -15.68 -6.83 13.20
N TYR A 194 -14.54 -6.51 13.79
CA TYR A 194 -14.32 -6.66 15.22
C TYR A 194 -15.36 -5.89 16.03
N LEU A 195 -15.66 -4.62 15.67
CA LEU A 195 -16.69 -3.84 16.31
C LEU A 195 -18.10 -4.47 16.17
N LEU A 196 -18.39 -5.03 15.00
CA LEU A 196 -19.65 -5.72 14.73
C LEU A 196 -19.78 -7.02 15.54
N GLU A 197 -18.71 -7.77 15.70
CA GLU A 197 -18.62 -8.98 16.53
C GLU A 197 -18.81 -8.67 18.02
N MET A 198 -18.35 -7.51 18.48
CA MET A 198 -18.62 -6.97 19.83
C MET A 198 -20.09 -6.53 20.03
N GLY A 199 -20.93 -6.61 19.01
CA GLY A 199 -22.35 -6.26 19.07
C GLY A 199 -22.68 -4.81 18.69
N HIS A 200 -21.69 -4.00 18.31
CA HIS A 200 -21.98 -2.64 17.83
C HIS A 200 -22.77 -2.68 16.50
N ARG A 201 -23.77 -1.81 16.39
CA ARG A 201 -24.59 -1.66 15.17
C ARG A 201 -24.71 -0.19 14.75
N ARG A 202 -24.38 0.73 15.64
CA ARG A 202 -24.30 2.17 15.38
C ARG A 202 -22.83 2.56 15.41
N ILE A 203 -22.15 2.32 14.29
CA ILE A 203 -20.73 2.58 14.12
C ILE A 203 -20.59 3.80 13.23
N ALA A 204 -19.95 4.85 13.75
CA ALA A 204 -19.61 6.04 12.97
C ALA A 204 -18.21 5.92 12.37
N VAL A 205 -17.98 6.61 11.26
CA VAL A 205 -16.69 6.72 10.62
C VAL A 205 -16.30 8.18 10.47
N ILE A 206 -15.10 8.50 10.96
CA ILE A 206 -14.46 9.79 10.70
C ILE A 206 -13.48 9.55 9.57
N THR A 207 -13.82 10.03 8.39
CA THR A 207 -12.94 9.98 7.24
C THR A 207 -12.08 11.23 7.21
N GLY A 208 -10.81 11.11 6.83
CA GLY A 208 -9.98 12.27 6.56
C GLY A 208 -10.35 12.93 5.22
N ILE A 209 -9.35 13.48 4.52
CA ILE A 209 -9.53 14.10 3.21
C ILE A 209 -9.94 13.03 2.20
N THR A 210 -11.14 13.13 1.65
CA THR A 210 -11.77 12.08 0.83
C THR A 210 -11.07 11.81 -0.51
N SER A 211 -10.27 12.74 -1.02
CA SER A 211 -9.48 12.55 -2.24
C SER A 211 -8.26 11.65 -2.07
N TYR A 212 -7.83 11.38 -0.83
CA TYR A 212 -6.69 10.50 -0.61
C TYR A 212 -7.05 9.03 -0.80
N TYR A 213 -6.25 8.31 -1.58
CA TYR A 213 -6.41 6.88 -1.85
C TYR A 213 -6.57 6.04 -0.57
N ALA A 214 -5.70 6.25 0.40
CA ALA A 214 -5.74 5.52 1.68
C ALA A 214 -7.10 5.67 2.37
N ASN A 215 -7.69 6.85 2.30
CA ASN A 215 -8.98 7.15 2.91
C ASN A 215 -10.15 6.49 2.17
N GLN A 216 -10.10 6.52 0.84
CA GLN A 216 -11.09 5.83 0.01
C GLN A 216 -11.11 4.33 0.31
N GLU A 217 -9.93 3.71 0.42
CA GLU A 217 -9.82 2.28 0.71
C GLU A 217 -10.27 1.93 2.14
N ARG A 218 -9.97 2.79 3.14
CA ARG A 218 -10.50 2.62 4.50
C ARG A 218 -12.02 2.70 4.54
N TYR A 219 -12.60 3.69 3.87
CA TYR A 219 -14.05 3.82 3.78
C TYR A 219 -14.69 2.63 3.05
N ARG A 220 -14.06 2.13 1.99
CA ARG A 220 -14.52 0.93 1.28
C ARG A 220 -14.49 -0.30 2.18
N GLY A 221 -13.41 -0.51 2.95
CA GLY A 221 -13.30 -1.61 3.90
C GLY A 221 -14.36 -1.55 4.99
N PHE A 222 -14.56 -0.36 5.58
CA PHE A 222 -15.66 -0.10 6.53
C PHE A 222 -17.02 -0.43 5.93
N SER A 223 -17.31 0.14 4.76
CA SER A 223 -18.61 -0.03 4.09
C SER A 223 -18.89 -1.49 3.74
N TYR A 224 -17.86 -2.21 3.30
CA TYR A 224 -17.98 -3.63 2.94
C TYR A 224 -18.31 -4.49 4.17
N ALA A 225 -17.64 -4.27 5.30
CA ALA A 225 -17.93 -4.99 6.55
C ALA A 225 -19.34 -4.72 7.07
N MET A 226 -19.81 -3.46 7.02
CA MET A 226 -21.18 -3.09 7.41
C MET A 226 -22.21 -3.77 6.50
N MET A 227 -22.00 -3.76 5.19
CA MET A 227 -22.87 -4.40 4.21
C MET A 227 -22.93 -5.93 4.41
N GLU A 228 -21.81 -6.59 4.62
CA GLU A 228 -21.73 -8.05 4.86
C GLU A 228 -22.49 -8.45 6.13
N ALA A 229 -22.46 -7.61 7.15
CA ALA A 229 -23.20 -7.82 8.40
C ALA A 229 -24.69 -7.42 8.32
N GLY A 230 -25.17 -6.91 7.19
CA GLY A 230 -26.53 -6.43 7.01
C GLY A 230 -26.86 -5.19 7.88
N VAL A 231 -25.86 -4.42 8.27
CA VAL A 231 -26.01 -3.20 9.09
C VAL A 231 -26.00 -1.97 8.19
N PRO A 232 -27.08 -1.17 8.16
CA PRO A 232 -27.14 -0.01 7.30
C PRO A 232 -26.18 1.08 7.78
N ILE A 233 -25.47 1.69 6.84
CA ILE A 233 -24.66 2.88 7.09
C ILE A 233 -25.60 4.09 7.07
N ARG A 234 -25.56 4.91 8.12
CA ARG A 234 -26.34 6.13 8.23
C ARG A 234 -25.50 7.33 7.86
N GLU A 235 -26.00 8.23 7.05
CA GLU A 235 -25.28 9.44 6.62
C GLU A 235 -24.83 10.29 7.81
N GLU A 236 -25.67 10.39 8.87
CA GLU A 236 -25.34 11.11 10.10
C GLU A 236 -24.12 10.56 10.85
N TYR A 237 -23.64 9.34 10.50
CA TYR A 237 -22.48 8.69 11.10
C TYR A 237 -21.22 8.79 10.23
N ILE A 238 -21.27 9.50 9.12
CA ILE A 238 -20.12 9.72 8.24
C ILE A 238 -19.69 11.17 8.34
N ILE A 239 -18.54 11.42 8.93
CA ILE A 239 -17.98 12.77 9.03
C ILE A 239 -16.65 12.82 8.29
N SER A 240 -16.59 13.69 7.28
CA SER A 240 -15.34 14.00 6.59
C SER A 240 -14.64 15.15 7.29
N THR A 241 -13.31 15.07 7.39
CA THR A 241 -12.49 16.14 7.97
C THR A 241 -11.63 16.82 6.91
N PRO A 242 -11.41 18.13 7.02
CA PRO A 242 -10.59 18.87 6.06
C PRO A 242 -9.08 18.62 6.23
N SER A 243 -8.68 18.02 7.34
CA SER A 243 -7.27 17.74 7.64
C SER A 243 -7.11 16.50 8.52
N TRP A 244 -5.87 16.06 8.68
CA TRP A 244 -5.45 14.96 9.57
C TRP A 244 -4.99 15.48 10.95
N GLU A 245 -5.32 16.73 11.28
CA GLU A 245 -4.94 17.31 12.56
C GLU A 245 -5.90 16.86 13.68
N MET A 246 -5.37 16.85 14.90
CA MET A 246 -6.11 16.40 16.08
C MET A 246 -7.41 17.21 16.27
N GLU A 247 -7.36 18.51 16.03
CA GLU A 247 -8.50 19.43 16.16
C GLU A 247 -9.65 19.03 15.24
N SER A 248 -9.36 18.60 14.02
CA SER A 248 -10.36 18.10 13.08
C SER A 248 -11.03 16.82 13.60
N GLY A 249 -10.26 15.91 14.21
CA GLY A 249 -10.80 14.70 14.84
C GLY A 249 -11.67 15.00 16.06
N VAL A 250 -11.25 15.96 16.89
CA VAL A 250 -12.03 16.44 18.06
C VAL A 250 -13.36 17.01 17.61
N GLU A 251 -13.35 17.91 16.61
CA GLU A 251 -14.57 18.51 16.08
C GLU A 251 -15.52 17.49 15.46
N ALA A 252 -14.99 16.57 14.64
CA ALA A 252 -15.78 15.48 14.06
C ALA A 252 -16.44 14.61 15.15
N THR A 253 -15.70 14.29 16.20
CA THR A 253 -16.21 13.52 17.33
C THR A 253 -17.31 14.29 18.07
N ARG A 254 -17.12 15.60 18.29
CA ARG A 254 -18.13 16.46 18.91
C ARG A 254 -19.43 16.46 18.11
N ILE A 255 -19.34 16.62 16.79
CA ILE A 255 -20.51 16.57 15.90
C ILE A 255 -21.24 15.22 16.03
N LEU A 256 -20.53 14.09 15.99
CA LEU A 256 -21.12 12.76 16.15
C LEU A 256 -21.85 12.57 17.48
N LEU A 257 -21.32 13.15 18.57
CA LEU A 257 -21.90 12.99 19.91
C LEU A 257 -23.04 13.97 20.21
N GLU A 258 -23.06 15.13 19.58
CA GLU A 258 -24.03 16.19 19.85
C GLU A 258 -25.16 16.28 18.82
N SER A 259 -24.86 16.01 17.53
CA SER A 259 -25.80 16.29 16.44
C SER A 259 -26.56 15.05 15.95
N CYS A 260 -26.08 13.83 16.22
CA CYS A 260 -26.76 12.62 15.79
C CYS A 260 -28.01 12.37 16.64
N ARG A 261 -29.15 12.06 15.99
CA ARG A 261 -30.42 11.71 16.65
C ARG A 261 -30.25 10.54 17.64
N GLN A 262 -29.39 9.58 17.28
CA GLN A 262 -28.98 8.50 18.15
C GLN A 262 -27.45 8.45 18.14
N ARG A 263 -26.83 8.56 19.29
CA ARG A 263 -25.35 8.51 19.38
C ARG A 263 -24.80 7.19 18.83
N PRO A 264 -23.70 7.22 18.09
CA PRO A 264 -22.97 6.02 17.76
C PRO A 264 -22.47 5.32 19.04
N THR A 265 -22.28 4.02 18.98
CA THR A 265 -21.75 3.22 20.09
C THR A 265 -20.28 2.85 19.88
N ALA A 266 -19.77 3.07 18.69
CA ALA A 266 -18.38 2.97 18.33
C ALA A 266 -18.05 4.00 17.24
N ILE A 267 -16.81 4.44 17.21
CA ILE A 267 -16.29 5.37 16.19
C ILE A 267 -15.02 4.74 15.62
N PHE A 268 -14.95 4.66 14.30
CA PHE A 268 -13.78 4.29 13.52
C PHE A 268 -13.21 5.54 12.86
N GLY A 269 -11.88 5.81 13.01
CA GLY A 269 -11.20 6.98 12.45
C GLY A 269 -9.78 6.72 12.05
#